data_6eb897c7358b42117a5be3b49c10cea6
#
_entry.id   6eb897c7358b42117a5be3b49c10cea6
#
_cell.length_a   1.000
_cell.length_b   1.000
_cell.length_c   1.000
_cell.angle_alpha   90.00
_cell.angle_beta   90.00
_cell.angle_gamma   90.00
#
_symmetry.space_group_name_H-M   'P 1'
#
loop_
_entity.id
_entity.type
_entity.pdbx_description
1 polymer ?
#
loop_
_entity_poly.entity_id
_entity_poly.type
_entity_poly.pdbx_seq_one_letter_code
_entity_poly.pdbx_strand_id
1 'polypeptide(L)'
;MKTLKYAVRFLLRAKSYTTINLLGLTLSLACCIILSRYIYRETTVDMHCIDRNQVYGVQVSFDGNRVLSKAEIGKRDSTYIDDNVILTRSSVILLENDYVDYQTNRFSVHALIADNAYFRLFPYQVLQGEISLEAPESALLMEDFAKKLFGKENPLGKVLRFSNGKDIKVTGILKKPVNKQTFNFDIVLSHAFSTDWGRMPLEFIQFTSEKAVEQANQIGSYPRFINQDSRFGDVRKYTFSLIPVSQMYWEQALLYQTGPSMLVSGNRSHLFILGGICLLILFAGIINFINLYSVLMVKRGRTYNLRKVFGASGNTLFTQIFTENVLLIAVSIVFAWFIVEITSVFVSHLLDSRIVYTKFDWILSISILIFLSLTVSLYSHIKCQHSLPA
;
A
#
# COMPACT_ATOMS: atom_id res chain seq x y z
N MET A 1 10.88 19.32 35.37
CA MET A 1 12.27 19.67 34.98
C MET A 1 13.37 18.95 35.78
N LYS A 2 13.25 18.71 37.10
CA LYS A 2 14.29 18.01 37.90
C LYS A 2 14.48 16.55 37.49
N THR A 3 13.40 15.81 37.24
CA THR A 3 13.41 14.39 36.82
C THR A 3 14.10 14.18 35.48
N LEU A 4 13.83 15.03 34.47
CA LEU A 4 14.45 14.96 33.15
C LEU A 4 15.98 15.19 33.20
N LYS A 5 16.41 16.22 33.90
CA LYS A 5 17.87 16.49 34.10
C LYS A 5 18.57 15.30 34.78
N TYR A 6 17.88 14.65 35.71
CA TYR A 6 18.42 13.49 36.40
C TYR A 6 18.53 12.29 35.46
N ALA A 7 17.49 12.02 34.64
CA ALA A 7 17.47 10.96 33.66
C ALA A 7 18.62 11.09 32.64
N VAL A 8 18.80 12.30 32.08
CA VAL A 8 19.89 12.58 31.13
C VAL A 8 21.26 12.36 31.75
N ARG A 9 21.52 12.92 32.95
CA ARG A 9 22.81 12.76 33.65
C ARG A 9 23.13 11.30 33.94
N PHE A 10 22.09 10.52 34.22
CA PHE A 10 22.24 9.13 34.51
C PHE A 10 22.62 8.34 33.25
N LEU A 11 21.91 8.51 32.14
CA LEU A 11 22.18 7.84 30.85
C LEU A 11 23.62 8.15 30.39
N LEU A 12 24.09 9.37 30.60
CA LEU A 12 25.45 9.77 30.28
C LEU A 12 26.54 9.16 31.20
N ARG A 13 26.19 8.77 32.45
CA ARG A 13 27.14 8.11 33.36
C ARG A 13 27.29 6.60 33.07
N ALA A 14 26.24 5.93 32.63
CA ALA A 14 26.24 4.49 32.31
C ALA A 14 26.50 4.24 30.82
N LYS A 15 27.57 4.84 30.27
CA LYS A 15 27.84 4.90 28.81
C LYS A 15 27.72 3.56 28.09
N SER A 16 28.50 2.55 28.47
CA SER A 16 28.53 1.26 27.80
C SER A 16 27.16 0.57 27.78
N TYR A 17 26.46 0.61 28.92
CA TYR A 17 25.13 0.05 29.06
C TYR A 17 24.10 0.77 28.15
N THR A 18 24.09 2.09 28.23
CA THR A 18 23.18 2.94 27.45
C THR A 18 23.42 2.76 25.95
N THR A 19 24.67 2.69 25.53
CA THR A 19 25.02 2.50 24.11
C THR A 19 24.58 1.14 23.58
N ILE A 20 24.86 0.04 24.29
CA ILE A 20 24.46 -1.30 23.86
C ILE A 20 22.93 -1.41 23.79
N ASN A 21 22.25 -0.88 24.79
CA ASN A 21 20.78 -0.89 24.82
C ASN A 21 20.17 -0.04 23.70
N LEU A 22 20.73 1.15 23.48
CA LEU A 22 20.34 2.05 22.42
C LEU A 22 20.51 1.38 21.04
N LEU A 23 21.68 0.80 20.77
CA LEU A 23 21.96 0.14 19.47
C LEU A 23 21.05 -1.06 19.23
N GLY A 24 20.89 -1.95 20.22
CA GLY A 24 20.03 -3.12 20.08
C GLY A 24 18.57 -2.75 19.85
N LEU A 25 18.04 -1.79 20.62
CA LEU A 25 16.68 -1.33 20.46
C LEU A 25 16.48 -0.56 19.13
N THR A 26 17.43 0.30 18.77
CA THR A 26 17.40 1.04 17.50
C THR A 26 17.33 0.11 16.29
N LEU A 27 18.15 -0.94 16.25
CA LEU A 27 18.16 -1.89 15.14
C LEU A 27 16.84 -2.66 15.06
N SER A 28 16.34 -3.17 16.19
CA SER A 28 15.04 -3.85 16.24
C SER A 28 13.90 -2.95 15.78
N LEU A 29 13.88 -1.69 16.23
CA LEU A 29 12.86 -0.71 15.83
C LEU A 29 12.97 -0.35 14.36
N ALA A 30 14.17 -0.17 13.81
CA ALA A 30 14.36 0.12 12.39
C ALA A 30 13.79 -1.00 11.51
N CYS A 31 14.10 -2.27 11.84
CA CYS A 31 13.52 -3.43 11.16
C CYS A 31 11.99 -3.45 11.26
N CYS A 32 11.44 -3.21 12.46
CA CYS A 32 9.99 -3.18 12.66
C CYS A 32 9.32 -2.06 11.87
N ILE A 33 9.91 -0.86 11.81
CA ILE A 33 9.40 0.26 11.05
C ILE A 33 9.37 -0.09 9.55
N ILE A 34 10.46 -0.64 9.00
CA ILE A 34 10.52 -1.05 7.57
C ILE A 34 9.45 -2.09 7.26
N LEU A 35 9.34 -3.16 8.06
CA LEU A 35 8.37 -4.22 7.85
C LEU A 35 6.92 -3.72 8.00
N SER A 36 6.66 -2.89 9.00
CA SER A 36 5.32 -2.32 9.21
C SER A 36 4.91 -1.39 8.06
N ARG A 37 5.84 -0.60 7.51
CA ARG A 37 5.59 0.24 6.33
C ARG A 37 5.29 -0.60 5.10
N TYR A 38 6.02 -1.70 4.91
CA TYR A 38 5.75 -2.63 3.83
C TYR A 38 4.35 -3.24 3.96
N ILE A 39 4.00 -3.77 5.15
CA ILE A 39 2.68 -4.35 5.42
C ILE A 39 1.57 -3.30 5.20
N TYR A 40 1.74 -2.08 5.72
CA TYR A 40 0.79 -0.99 5.53
C TYR A 40 0.57 -0.69 4.04
N ARG A 41 1.64 -0.62 3.27
CA ARG A 41 1.57 -0.38 1.82
C ARG A 41 0.82 -1.48 1.08
N GLU A 42 1.08 -2.74 1.40
CA GLU A 42 0.41 -3.88 0.81
C GLU A 42 -1.08 -3.97 1.20
N THR A 43 -1.46 -3.48 2.38
CA THR A 43 -2.86 -3.47 2.84
C THR A 43 -3.65 -2.25 2.36
N THR A 44 -2.98 -1.21 1.90
CA THR A 44 -3.60 0.05 1.43
C THR A 44 -3.56 0.21 -0.09
N VAL A 45 -3.57 -0.90 -0.83
CA VAL A 45 -3.62 -0.88 -2.30
C VAL A 45 -4.96 -0.30 -2.76
N ASP A 46 -4.92 0.47 -3.85
CA ASP A 46 -6.07 1.11 -4.49
C ASP A 46 -6.93 2.00 -3.57
N MET A 47 -6.34 2.59 -2.54
CA MET A 47 -7.05 3.53 -1.65
C MET A 47 -7.51 4.82 -2.34
N HIS A 48 -7.06 5.07 -3.57
CA HIS A 48 -7.56 6.18 -4.39
C HIS A 48 -8.89 5.86 -5.07
N CYS A 49 -9.35 4.60 -5.09
CA CYS A 49 -10.69 4.25 -5.52
C CYS A 49 -11.73 4.92 -4.61
N ILE A 50 -12.81 5.44 -5.20
CA ILE A 50 -13.86 6.18 -4.49
C ILE A 50 -14.47 5.37 -3.33
N ASP A 51 -14.76 4.11 -3.59
CA ASP A 51 -15.11 3.09 -2.59
C ASP A 51 -14.70 1.71 -3.11
N ARG A 52 -13.53 1.25 -2.68
CA ARG A 52 -12.98 -0.04 -3.12
C ARG A 52 -13.79 -1.26 -2.69
N ASN A 53 -14.76 -1.10 -1.77
CA ASN A 53 -15.64 -2.17 -1.34
C ASN A 53 -16.96 -2.19 -2.14
N GLN A 54 -17.34 -1.07 -2.75
CA GLN A 54 -18.56 -0.93 -3.55
C GLN A 54 -18.30 -0.82 -5.06
N VAL A 55 -17.03 -0.72 -5.47
CA VAL A 55 -16.60 -0.84 -6.86
C VAL A 55 -16.13 -2.26 -7.11
N TYR A 56 -16.68 -2.89 -8.13
CA TYR A 56 -16.45 -4.29 -8.47
C TYR A 56 -15.83 -4.42 -9.85
N GLY A 57 -14.80 -5.28 -9.96
CA GLY A 57 -14.35 -5.80 -11.24
C GLY A 57 -15.20 -6.99 -11.67
N VAL A 58 -15.48 -7.11 -12.95
CA VAL A 58 -16.19 -8.27 -13.51
C VAL A 58 -15.16 -9.36 -13.76
N GLN A 59 -15.38 -10.52 -13.17
CA GLN A 59 -14.55 -11.69 -13.27
C GLN A 59 -15.29 -12.77 -14.05
N VAL A 60 -14.72 -13.20 -15.17
CA VAL A 60 -15.30 -14.25 -16.01
C VAL A 60 -14.57 -15.56 -15.76
N SER A 61 -15.29 -16.65 -15.62
CA SER A 61 -14.75 -18.00 -15.45
C SER A 61 -15.03 -18.86 -16.66
N PHE A 62 -13.95 -19.36 -17.27
CA PHE A 62 -13.97 -20.35 -18.36
C PHE A 62 -13.32 -21.64 -17.84
N ASP A 63 -14.06 -22.74 -17.84
CA ASP A 63 -13.54 -24.07 -17.45
C ASP A 63 -12.73 -24.06 -16.13
N GLY A 64 -13.18 -23.26 -15.15
CA GLY A 64 -12.52 -23.11 -13.85
C GLY A 64 -11.41 -22.05 -13.80
N ASN A 65 -10.95 -21.52 -14.92
CA ASN A 65 -10.00 -20.41 -14.98
C ASN A 65 -10.73 -19.08 -14.86
N ARG A 66 -10.26 -18.20 -13.98
CA ARG A 66 -10.86 -16.88 -13.72
C ARG A 66 -10.02 -15.77 -14.30
N VAL A 67 -10.66 -14.87 -15.03
CA VAL A 67 -10.03 -13.68 -15.62
C VAL A 67 -10.87 -12.46 -15.38
N LEU A 68 -10.22 -11.32 -15.23
CA LEU A 68 -10.93 -10.03 -15.34
C LEU A 68 -11.29 -9.82 -16.81
N SER A 69 -12.56 -9.62 -17.09
CA SER A 69 -13.04 -9.37 -18.45
C SER A 69 -14.38 -8.66 -18.41
N LYS A 70 -14.78 -8.10 -19.53
CA LYS A 70 -16.14 -7.64 -19.74
C LYS A 70 -17.03 -8.87 -19.89
N ALA A 71 -18.03 -9.04 -19.05
CA ALA A 71 -19.13 -9.96 -19.32
C ALA A 71 -20.10 -9.26 -20.25
N GLU A 72 -20.54 -9.94 -21.31
CA GLU A 72 -21.72 -9.51 -22.05
C GLU A 72 -22.95 -9.67 -21.14
N ILE A 73 -23.20 -8.64 -20.35
CA ILE A 73 -24.39 -8.48 -19.55
C ILE A 73 -25.45 -7.91 -20.52
N GLY A 74 -25.81 -8.72 -21.50
CA GLY A 74 -26.54 -8.21 -22.66
C GLY A 74 -28.06 -8.30 -22.55
N LYS A 75 -28.71 -7.41 -23.26
CA LYS A 75 -30.17 -7.17 -23.38
C LYS A 75 -31.00 -8.33 -23.98
N ARG A 76 -30.44 -9.52 -24.18
CA ARG A 76 -31.13 -10.59 -24.96
C ARG A 76 -31.85 -11.65 -24.14
N ASP A 77 -31.58 -11.79 -22.84
CA ASP A 77 -32.21 -12.82 -22.01
C ASP A 77 -32.67 -12.26 -20.66
N SER A 78 -33.57 -12.98 -20.01
CA SER A 78 -34.15 -12.71 -18.69
C SER A 78 -33.14 -12.64 -17.52
N THR A 79 -31.87 -12.61 -17.83
CA THR A 79 -30.69 -12.52 -16.94
C THR A 79 -29.98 -11.17 -17.05
N TYR A 80 -30.73 -10.09 -17.16
CA TYR A 80 -30.22 -8.71 -17.30
C TYR A 80 -30.05 -8.03 -15.95
N ILE A 81 -28.92 -7.36 -15.75
CA ILE A 81 -28.77 -6.40 -14.66
C ILE A 81 -29.37 -5.09 -15.13
N ASP A 82 -30.38 -4.58 -14.42
CA ASP A 82 -31.02 -3.31 -14.72
C ASP A 82 -29.98 -2.19 -14.61
N ASP A 83 -29.87 -1.38 -15.68
CA ASP A 83 -28.97 -0.21 -15.69
C ASP A 83 -29.32 0.79 -14.57
N ASN A 84 -30.54 0.79 -14.06
CA ASN A 84 -30.97 1.65 -12.95
C ASN A 84 -30.28 1.32 -11.61
N VAL A 85 -29.73 0.11 -11.47
CA VAL A 85 -28.99 -0.30 -10.27
C VAL A 85 -27.48 -0.05 -10.40
N ILE A 86 -27.03 0.49 -11.53
CA ILE A 86 -25.64 0.82 -11.81
C ILE A 86 -25.43 2.33 -11.68
N LEU A 87 -24.55 2.75 -10.76
CA LEU A 87 -24.18 4.15 -10.59
C LEU A 87 -23.15 4.59 -11.63
N THR A 88 -22.13 3.80 -11.80
CA THR A 88 -21.04 4.09 -12.73
C THR A 88 -20.51 2.79 -13.30
N ARG A 89 -20.25 2.80 -14.59
CA ARG A 89 -19.65 1.68 -15.32
C ARG A 89 -18.51 2.21 -16.18
N SER A 90 -17.39 1.52 -16.15
CA SER A 90 -16.23 1.85 -16.96
C SER A 90 -15.62 0.59 -17.54
N SER A 91 -15.16 0.71 -18.77
CA SER A 91 -14.44 -0.36 -19.48
C SER A 91 -13.02 0.12 -19.74
N VAL A 92 -12.03 -0.74 -19.44
CA VAL A 92 -10.62 -0.43 -19.64
C VAL A 92 -9.91 -1.56 -20.38
N ILE A 93 -8.89 -1.21 -21.16
CA ILE A 93 -8.03 -2.18 -21.85
C ILE A 93 -6.58 -1.88 -21.45
N LEU A 94 -5.86 -2.93 -21.09
CA LEU A 94 -4.45 -2.87 -20.73
C LEU A 94 -3.59 -3.22 -21.94
N LEU A 95 -2.69 -2.32 -22.33
CA LEU A 95 -1.74 -2.53 -23.42
C LEU A 95 -0.33 -2.59 -22.81
N GLU A 96 0.27 -3.76 -22.96
CA GLU A 96 1.63 -4.05 -22.53
C GLU A 96 2.56 -4.13 -23.73
N ASN A 97 3.84 -3.84 -23.52
CA ASN A 97 4.87 -3.92 -24.55
C ASN A 97 4.64 -2.98 -25.74
N ASP A 98 3.93 -1.88 -25.52
CA ASP A 98 3.80 -0.81 -26.49
C ASP A 98 4.90 0.23 -26.34
N TYR A 99 4.97 1.15 -27.28
CA TYR A 99 5.94 2.23 -27.23
C TYR A 99 5.34 3.54 -27.74
N VAL A 100 5.94 4.62 -27.33
CA VAL A 100 5.72 5.95 -27.88
C VAL A 100 7.04 6.50 -28.43
N ASP A 101 6.98 7.09 -29.59
CA ASP A 101 8.09 7.81 -30.19
C ASP A 101 7.91 9.30 -29.89
N TYR A 102 8.96 9.94 -29.38
CA TYR A 102 9.05 11.37 -29.20
C TYR A 102 10.38 11.86 -29.74
N GLN A 103 10.31 12.76 -30.72
CA GLN A 103 11.48 13.19 -31.53
C GLN A 103 12.18 11.97 -32.15
N THR A 104 13.44 11.72 -31.81
CA THR A 104 14.23 10.59 -32.30
C THR A 104 14.26 9.39 -31.36
N ASN A 105 13.64 9.51 -30.20
CA ASN A 105 13.74 8.50 -29.15
C ASN A 105 12.46 7.68 -29.05
N ARG A 106 12.65 6.38 -28.79
CA ARG A 106 11.56 5.43 -28.51
C ARG A 106 11.54 5.07 -27.04
N PHE A 107 10.35 5.11 -26.44
CA PHE A 107 10.13 4.80 -25.02
C PHE A 107 9.10 3.70 -24.90
N SER A 108 9.47 2.61 -24.23
CA SER A 108 8.50 1.57 -23.85
C SER A 108 7.49 2.13 -22.86
N VAL A 109 6.23 1.75 -23.01
CA VAL A 109 5.11 2.29 -22.25
C VAL A 109 4.08 1.21 -21.92
N HIS A 110 3.53 1.29 -20.72
CA HIS A 110 2.32 0.59 -20.36
C HIS A 110 1.14 1.55 -20.54
N ALA A 111 0.23 1.21 -21.44
CA ALA A 111 -0.90 2.07 -21.73
C ALA A 111 -2.22 1.50 -21.18
N LEU A 112 -3.01 2.36 -20.57
CA LEU A 112 -4.38 2.10 -20.18
C LEU A 112 -5.31 2.79 -21.18
N ILE A 113 -6.18 2.04 -21.83
CA ILE A 113 -7.27 2.61 -22.62
C ILE A 113 -8.46 2.73 -21.67
N ALA A 114 -9.00 3.93 -21.52
CA ALA A 114 -10.09 4.19 -20.59
C ALA A 114 -11.09 5.23 -21.12
N ASP A 115 -12.21 5.31 -20.44
CA ASP A 115 -13.20 6.37 -20.60
C ASP A 115 -13.14 7.36 -19.42
N ASN A 116 -13.88 8.47 -19.51
CA ASN A 116 -13.97 9.42 -18.40
C ASN A 116 -14.63 8.83 -17.14
N ALA A 117 -15.41 7.76 -17.27
CA ALA A 117 -16.05 7.09 -16.14
C ALA A 117 -15.01 6.37 -15.24
N TYR A 118 -13.90 5.91 -15.81
CA TYR A 118 -12.79 5.36 -15.02
C TYR A 118 -12.31 6.30 -13.94
N PHE A 119 -12.14 7.58 -14.27
CA PHE A 119 -11.66 8.58 -13.32
C PHE A 119 -12.69 9.00 -12.27
N ARG A 120 -13.97 8.67 -12.47
CA ARG A 120 -15.00 8.79 -11.42
C ARG A 120 -14.87 7.67 -10.39
N LEU A 121 -14.50 6.46 -10.83
CA LEU A 121 -14.26 5.30 -9.95
C LEU A 121 -12.89 5.37 -9.28
N PHE A 122 -11.87 5.79 -10.01
CA PHE A 122 -10.47 5.91 -9.59
C PHE A 122 -9.98 7.35 -9.79
N PRO A 123 -10.28 8.26 -8.84
CA PRO A 123 -9.85 9.65 -8.95
C PRO A 123 -8.33 9.81 -8.87
N TYR A 124 -7.76 10.58 -9.78
CA TYR A 124 -6.36 10.97 -9.79
C TYR A 124 -6.24 12.47 -9.58
N GLN A 125 -5.20 12.90 -8.85
CA GLN A 125 -4.88 14.32 -8.77
C GLN A 125 -4.27 14.78 -10.08
N VAL A 126 -4.85 15.80 -10.70
CA VAL A 126 -4.31 16.44 -11.89
C VAL A 126 -3.26 17.47 -11.47
N LEU A 127 -2.07 17.39 -12.02
CA LEU A 127 -0.98 18.36 -11.82
C LEU A 127 -1.01 19.48 -12.84
N GLN A 128 -1.33 19.13 -14.09
CA GLN A 128 -1.41 20.09 -15.21
C GLN A 128 -2.48 19.61 -16.22
N GLY A 129 -3.15 20.54 -16.89
CA GLY A 129 -4.19 20.22 -17.86
C GLY A 129 -5.49 19.75 -17.19
N GLU A 130 -6.21 18.89 -17.87
CA GLU A 130 -7.50 18.35 -17.44
C GLU A 130 -7.66 16.87 -17.78
N ILE A 131 -8.56 16.17 -17.08
CA ILE A 131 -8.96 14.81 -17.43
C ILE A 131 -10.03 14.91 -18.52
N SER A 132 -9.64 14.75 -19.77
CA SER A 132 -10.54 14.68 -20.90
C SER A 132 -10.06 13.62 -21.88
N LEU A 133 -10.87 12.59 -22.06
CA LEU A 133 -10.65 11.50 -23.02
C LEU A 133 -11.73 11.47 -24.12
N GLU A 134 -12.36 12.62 -24.39
CA GLU A 134 -13.41 12.73 -25.40
C GLU A 134 -12.85 12.69 -26.83
N ALA A 135 -11.75 13.41 -27.06
CA ALA A 135 -11.08 13.35 -28.35
C ALA A 135 -10.28 12.06 -28.50
N PRO A 136 -10.34 11.39 -29.66
CA PRO A 136 -9.62 10.13 -29.87
C PRO A 136 -8.11 10.22 -29.63
N GLU A 137 -7.49 11.34 -29.99
CA GLU A 137 -6.06 11.58 -29.80
C GLU A 137 -5.64 12.02 -28.40
N SER A 138 -6.60 12.16 -27.46
CA SER A 138 -6.31 12.60 -26.10
C SER A 138 -5.46 11.56 -25.35
N ALA A 139 -4.42 12.06 -24.68
CA ALA A 139 -3.55 11.25 -23.83
C ALA A 139 -3.27 11.94 -22.49
N LEU A 140 -3.38 11.19 -21.39
CA LEU A 140 -2.99 11.61 -20.07
C LEU A 140 -1.72 10.87 -19.67
N LEU A 141 -0.72 11.55 -19.14
CA LEU A 141 0.55 10.95 -18.74
C LEU A 141 0.66 10.91 -17.21
N MET A 142 1.27 9.85 -16.70
CA MET A 142 1.72 9.83 -15.31
C MET A 142 2.93 10.75 -15.14
N GLU A 143 3.02 11.43 -14.01
CA GLU A 143 4.08 12.43 -13.69
C GLU A 143 5.48 11.90 -13.93
N ASP A 144 5.78 10.66 -13.49
CA ASP A 144 7.11 10.07 -13.62
C ASP A 144 7.46 9.84 -15.11
N PHE A 145 6.49 9.43 -15.92
CA PHE A 145 6.66 9.20 -17.34
C PHE A 145 6.79 10.52 -18.11
N ALA A 146 5.98 11.52 -17.77
CA ALA A 146 6.10 12.85 -18.34
C ALA A 146 7.49 13.47 -18.10
N LYS A 147 8.03 13.32 -16.87
CA LYS A 147 9.40 13.75 -16.54
C LYS A 147 10.47 13.01 -17.35
N LYS A 148 10.26 11.70 -17.58
CA LYS A 148 11.17 10.87 -18.38
C LYS A 148 11.20 11.32 -19.87
N LEU A 149 10.05 11.69 -20.43
CA LEU A 149 9.92 12.10 -21.82
C LEU A 149 10.42 13.54 -22.06
N PHE A 150 10.01 14.48 -21.23
CA PHE A 150 10.13 15.92 -21.47
C PHE A 150 11.11 16.62 -20.53
N GLY A 151 11.60 15.93 -19.49
CA GLY A 151 12.48 16.53 -18.48
C GLY A 151 11.82 17.69 -17.76
N LYS A 152 12.26 18.92 -18.04
CA LYS A 152 11.73 20.16 -17.45
C LYS A 152 10.78 20.93 -18.41
N GLU A 153 10.61 20.46 -19.64
CA GLU A 153 9.71 21.10 -20.59
C GLU A 153 8.25 20.91 -20.20
N ASN A 154 7.40 21.86 -20.62
CA ASN A 154 5.97 21.73 -20.48
C ASN A 154 5.45 20.61 -21.40
N PRO A 155 4.83 19.54 -20.84
CA PRO A 155 4.36 18.42 -21.63
C PRO A 155 3.00 18.67 -22.32
N LEU A 156 2.21 19.66 -21.85
CA LEU A 156 0.87 19.91 -22.39
C LEU A 156 0.89 20.31 -23.86
N GLY A 157 0.02 19.69 -24.64
CA GLY A 157 -0.11 19.95 -26.07
C GLY A 157 0.96 19.31 -26.94
N LYS A 158 1.99 18.68 -26.36
CA LYS A 158 3.00 17.92 -27.10
C LYS A 158 2.34 16.71 -27.78
N VAL A 159 2.85 16.36 -28.95
CA VAL A 159 2.38 15.21 -29.73
C VAL A 159 3.41 14.10 -29.63
N LEU A 160 2.92 12.89 -29.36
CA LEU A 160 3.67 11.64 -29.33
C LEU A 160 3.12 10.72 -30.42
N ARG A 161 3.96 9.90 -31.02
CA ARG A 161 3.53 8.88 -31.96
C ARG A 161 3.43 7.53 -31.27
N PHE A 162 2.23 6.97 -31.23
CA PHE A 162 1.99 5.68 -30.59
C PHE A 162 2.39 4.52 -31.51
N SER A 163 2.62 3.34 -30.94
CA SER A 163 3.08 2.12 -31.64
C SER A 163 2.28 1.74 -32.88
N ASN A 164 0.98 2.05 -32.90
CA ASN A 164 0.10 1.82 -34.07
C ASN A 164 0.25 2.88 -35.16
N GLY A 165 1.21 3.80 -35.05
CA GLY A 165 1.50 4.86 -36.01
C GLY A 165 0.58 6.07 -35.93
N LYS A 166 -0.37 6.13 -34.99
CA LYS A 166 -1.23 7.31 -34.79
C LYS A 166 -0.59 8.30 -33.83
N ASP A 167 -0.88 9.56 -34.04
CA ASP A 167 -0.44 10.64 -33.18
C ASP A 167 -1.42 10.80 -31.99
N ILE A 168 -0.87 11.04 -30.81
CA ILE A 168 -1.59 11.31 -29.58
C ILE A 168 -1.12 12.64 -28.99
N LYS A 169 -2.01 13.40 -28.42
CA LYS A 169 -1.75 14.73 -27.85
C LYS A 169 -1.90 14.70 -26.33
N VAL A 170 -0.88 15.19 -25.64
CA VAL A 170 -0.90 15.26 -24.16
C VAL A 170 -1.89 16.33 -23.70
N THR A 171 -2.96 15.93 -23.04
CA THR A 171 -4.02 16.79 -22.51
C THR A 171 -3.94 17.02 -21.01
N GLY A 172 -3.28 16.13 -20.29
CA GLY A 172 -3.13 16.27 -18.84
C GLY A 172 -2.01 15.42 -18.25
N ILE A 173 -1.57 15.84 -17.08
CA ILE A 173 -0.56 15.13 -16.27
C ILE A 173 -1.19 14.71 -14.95
N LEU A 174 -1.13 13.42 -14.67
CA LEU A 174 -1.66 12.81 -13.49
C LEU A 174 -0.56 12.57 -12.45
N LYS A 175 -0.85 12.88 -11.20
CA LYS A 175 0.02 12.53 -10.08
C LYS A 175 -0.12 11.07 -9.74
N LYS A 176 1.01 10.39 -9.57
CA LYS A 176 0.99 8.99 -9.09
C LYS A 176 0.42 8.95 -7.68
N PRO A 177 -0.60 8.11 -7.40
CA PRO A 177 -1.09 7.92 -6.04
C PRO A 177 0.01 7.47 -5.09
N VAL A 178 -0.08 7.92 -3.84
CA VAL A 178 0.88 7.56 -2.77
C VAL A 178 0.80 6.06 -2.47
N ASN A 179 -0.41 5.52 -2.49
CA ASN A 179 -0.68 4.10 -2.25
C ASN A 179 -0.35 3.28 -3.49
N LYS A 180 -0.01 2.02 -3.26
CA LYS A 180 0.19 1.04 -4.34
C LYS A 180 -1.09 0.86 -5.13
N GLN A 181 -0.96 0.58 -6.40
CA GLN A 181 -2.07 0.34 -7.33
C GLN A 181 -1.99 -1.08 -7.86
N THR A 182 -3.17 -1.66 -8.11
CA THR A 182 -3.27 -2.95 -8.82
C THR A 182 -2.88 -2.80 -10.29
N PHE A 183 -3.20 -1.65 -10.90
CA PHE A 183 -2.86 -1.36 -12.29
C PHE A 183 -1.71 -0.35 -12.37
N ASN A 184 -0.60 -0.76 -12.98
CA ASN A 184 0.51 0.13 -13.28
C ASN A 184 0.47 0.53 -14.74
N PHE A 185 0.37 1.83 -15.00
CA PHE A 185 0.40 2.40 -16.36
C PHE A 185 1.18 3.71 -16.37
N ASP A 186 1.71 4.04 -17.54
CA ASP A 186 2.48 5.26 -17.78
C ASP A 186 1.64 6.32 -18.52
N ILE A 187 0.70 5.85 -19.34
CA ILE A 187 -0.15 6.69 -20.20
C ILE A 187 -1.59 6.16 -20.18
N VAL A 188 -2.55 7.08 -20.23
CA VAL A 188 -3.95 6.74 -20.47
C VAL A 188 -4.40 7.34 -21.81
N LEU A 189 -4.99 6.50 -22.64
CA LEU A 189 -5.51 6.87 -23.96
C LEU A 189 -7.03 6.79 -23.97
N SER A 190 -7.64 7.58 -24.85
CA SER A 190 -9.08 7.55 -25.08
C SER A 190 -9.55 6.20 -25.63
N HIS A 191 -10.70 5.74 -25.16
CA HIS A 191 -11.38 4.57 -25.73
C HIS A 191 -11.69 4.71 -27.24
N ALA A 192 -11.89 5.97 -27.68
CA ALA A 192 -12.16 6.31 -29.08
C ALA A 192 -10.90 6.27 -29.98
N PHE A 193 -9.69 6.13 -29.40
CA PHE A 193 -8.44 6.13 -30.15
C PHE A 193 -8.34 4.96 -31.15
N SER A 194 -8.88 3.79 -30.78
CA SER A 194 -9.01 2.65 -31.68
C SER A 194 -10.16 1.75 -31.22
N THR A 195 -10.85 1.15 -32.16
CA THR A 195 -11.96 0.20 -31.90
C THR A 195 -11.53 -1.25 -31.88
N ASP A 196 -10.35 -1.54 -32.44
CA ASP A 196 -9.81 -2.91 -32.51
C ASP A 196 -8.46 -2.98 -31.78
N TRP A 197 -8.52 -3.39 -30.53
CA TRP A 197 -7.33 -3.59 -29.69
C TRP A 197 -6.90 -5.06 -29.62
N GLY A 198 -7.67 -5.97 -30.23
CA GLY A 198 -7.40 -7.41 -30.18
C GLY A 198 -7.40 -8.02 -28.77
N ARG A 199 -7.87 -7.28 -27.75
CA ARG A 199 -7.89 -7.68 -26.34
C ARG A 199 -9.26 -7.48 -25.75
N MET A 200 -9.63 -8.37 -24.82
CA MET A 200 -10.87 -8.23 -24.06
C MET A 200 -10.75 -7.08 -23.04
N PRO A 201 -11.71 -6.14 -23.02
CA PRO A 201 -11.73 -5.09 -22.02
C PRO A 201 -12.04 -5.67 -20.64
N LEU A 202 -11.48 -5.04 -19.62
CA LEU A 202 -11.85 -5.21 -18.22
C LEU A 202 -13.00 -4.26 -17.89
N GLU A 203 -13.90 -4.68 -17.01
CA GLU A 203 -15.04 -3.86 -16.65
C GLU A 203 -15.10 -3.62 -15.16
N PHE A 204 -15.35 -2.36 -14.77
CA PHE A 204 -15.56 -1.93 -13.41
C PHE A 204 -16.96 -1.35 -13.26
N ILE A 205 -17.66 -1.76 -12.22
CA ILE A 205 -19.06 -1.36 -11.97
C ILE A 205 -19.20 -0.95 -10.52
N GLN A 206 -19.85 0.19 -10.30
CA GLN A 206 -20.34 0.64 -9.00
C GLN A 206 -21.85 0.47 -8.97
N PHE A 207 -22.35 -0.26 -7.97
CA PHE A 207 -23.78 -0.50 -7.80
C PHE A 207 -24.40 0.46 -6.79
N THR A 208 -25.74 0.62 -6.89
CA THR A 208 -26.53 1.46 -5.97
C THR A 208 -26.72 0.83 -4.60
N SER A 209 -26.63 -0.52 -4.49
CA SER A 209 -26.88 -1.26 -3.25
C SER A 209 -26.22 -2.64 -3.27
N GLU A 210 -25.99 -3.20 -2.06
CA GLU A 210 -25.50 -4.59 -1.91
C GLU A 210 -26.48 -5.63 -2.49
N LYS A 211 -27.79 -5.38 -2.40
CA LYS A 211 -28.82 -6.25 -3.02
C LYS A 211 -28.65 -6.35 -4.54
N ALA A 212 -28.28 -5.24 -5.19
CA ALA A 212 -28.01 -5.24 -6.62
C ALA A 212 -26.78 -6.09 -6.96
N VAL A 213 -25.76 -6.08 -6.11
CA VAL A 213 -24.55 -6.92 -6.24
C VAL A 213 -24.91 -8.40 -6.10
N GLU A 214 -25.73 -8.77 -5.11
CA GLU A 214 -26.18 -10.15 -4.92
C GLU A 214 -26.99 -10.64 -6.11
N GLN A 215 -27.91 -9.83 -6.62
CA GLN A 215 -28.68 -10.13 -7.83
C GLN A 215 -27.77 -10.31 -9.04
N ALA A 216 -26.80 -9.42 -9.22
CA ALA A 216 -25.82 -9.53 -10.30
C ALA A 216 -24.98 -10.80 -10.23
N ASN A 217 -24.54 -11.20 -9.03
CA ASN A 217 -23.82 -12.46 -8.83
C ASN A 217 -24.70 -13.70 -9.08
N GLN A 218 -25.97 -13.68 -8.66
CA GLN A 218 -26.94 -14.74 -8.98
C GLN A 218 -27.09 -14.89 -10.49
N ILE A 219 -27.32 -13.79 -11.20
CA ILE A 219 -27.41 -13.74 -12.66
C ILE A 219 -26.11 -14.26 -13.28
N GLY A 220 -24.94 -13.89 -12.74
CA GLY A 220 -23.61 -14.31 -13.20
C GLY A 220 -23.35 -15.80 -13.06
N SER A 221 -23.98 -16.47 -12.08
CA SER A 221 -23.80 -17.90 -11.84
C SER A 221 -24.43 -18.78 -12.92
N TYR A 222 -25.40 -18.25 -13.68
CA TYR A 222 -26.01 -18.98 -14.80
C TYR A 222 -25.02 -19.07 -15.96
N PRO A 223 -24.79 -20.26 -16.50
CA PRO A 223 -23.86 -20.47 -17.61
C PRO A 223 -24.35 -19.78 -18.88
N ARG A 224 -23.43 -19.10 -19.51
CA ARG A 224 -23.62 -18.41 -20.79
C ARG A 224 -22.70 -19.01 -21.83
N PHE A 225 -23.05 -18.79 -23.09
CA PHE A 225 -22.32 -19.33 -24.21
C PHE A 225 -21.82 -18.21 -25.10
N ILE A 226 -20.51 -18.21 -25.37
CA ILE A 226 -19.93 -17.31 -26.39
C ILE A 226 -19.69 -18.12 -27.64
N ASN A 227 -20.28 -17.69 -28.76
CA ASN A 227 -19.84 -18.11 -30.08
C ASN A 227 -18.55 -17.32 -30.36
N GLN A 228 -17.41 -17.94 -30.12
CA GLN A 228 -16.15 -17.41 -30.64
C GLN A 228 -16.09 -17.79 -32.11
N ASP A 229 -16.17 -16.75 -32.94
CA ASP A 229 -15.90 -16.69 -34.37
C ASP A 229 -16.19 -18.02 -35.16
N SER A 230 -17.06 -17.95 -36.13
CA SER A 230 -17.57 -19.05 -36.96
C SER A 230 -16.52 -19.97 -37.64
N ARG A 231 -15.23 -19.69 -37.43
CA ARG A 231 -14.13 -20.49 -37.97
C ARG A 231 -13.78 -21.74 -37.17
N PHE A 232 -14.13 -21.82 -35.88
CA PHE A 232 -13.71 -22.95 -35.01
C PHE A 232 -14.83 -23.68 -34.28
N GLY A 233 -16.08 -23.28 -34.46
CA GLY A 233 -17.24 -24.06 -33.99
C GLY A 233 -17.38 -24.33 -32.49
N ASP A 234 -16.45 -23.88 -31.65
CA ASP A 234 -16.46 -24.17 -30.24
C ASP A 234 -17.26 -23.10 -29.46
N VAL A 235 -18.42 -23.53 -28.99
CA VAL A 235 -19.24 -22.78 -28.04
C VAL A 235 -18.61 -22.92 -26.65
N ARG A 236 -17.96 -21.88 -26.13
CA ARG A 236 -17.42 -21.93 -24.77
C ARG A 236 -18.46 -21.46 -23.77
N LYS A 237 -18.60 -22.28 -22.73
CA LYS A 237 -19.43 -21.97 -21.57
C LYS A 237 -18.64 -21.08 -20.59
N TYR A 238 -19.25 -19.98 -20.13
CA TYR A 238 -18.67 -19.13 -19.10
C TYR A 238 -19.69 -18.72 -18.06
N THR A 239 -19.20 -18.40 -16.88
CA THR A 239 -19.95 -17.74 -15.81
C THR A 239 -19.22 -16.46 -15.45
N PHE A 240 -19.92 -15.48 -14.84
CA PHE A 240 -19.24 -14.32 -14.29
C PHE A 240 -19.57 -14.13 -12.81
N SER A 241 -18.70 -13.45 -12.10
CA SER A 241 -18.86 -13.03 -10.73
C SER A 241 -18.26 -11.63 -10.55
N LEU A 242 -18.67 -10.96 -9.49
CA LEU A 242 -18.19 -9.65 -9.13
C LEU A 242 -17.15 -9.79 -8.03
N ILE A 243 -16.00 -9.15 -8.21
CA ILE A 243 -14.94 -9.08 -7.20
C ILE A 243 -14.74 -7.63 -6.77
N PRO A 244 -14.86 -7.28 -5.47
CA PRO A 244 -14.62 -5.92 -5.03
C PRO A 244 -13.15 -5.54 -5.26
N VAL A 245 -12.87 -4.29 -5.61
CA VAL A 245 -11.53 -3.76 -5.85
C VAL A 245 -10.60 -4.02 -4.67
N SER A 246 -11.12 -3.97 -3.43
CA SER A 246 -10.35 -4.28 -2.21
C SER A 246 -9.81 -5.71 -2.15
N GLN A 247 -10.38 -6.64 -2.93
CA GLN A 247 -9.96 -8.05 -2.98
C GLN A 247 -9.17 -8.40 -4.24
N MET A 248 -9.30 -7.61 -5.31
CA MET A 248 -8.65 -7.89 -6.60
C MET A 248 -7.15 -8.08 -6.48
N TYR A 249 -6.48 -7.23 -5.69
CA TYR A 249 -5.05 -7.29 -5.45
C TYR A 249 -4.59 -8.64 -4.86
N TRP A 250 -5.45 -9.31 -4.10
CA TRP A 250 -5.14 -10.57 -3.41
C TRP A 250 -5.48 -11.82 -4.20
N GLU A 251 -6.18 -11.66 -5.32
CA GLU A 251 -6.63 -12.76 -6.16
C GLU A 251 -5.59 -13.08 -7.25
N GLN A 252 -4.65 -13.97 -6.91
CA GLN A 252 -3.55 -14.34 -7.81
C GLN A 252 -4.03 -15.04 -9.09
N ALA A 253 -5.19 -15.69 -9.06
CA ALA A 253 -5.75 -16.37 -10.23
C ALA A 253 -6.05 -15.42 -11.39
N LEU A 254 -6.23 -14.12 -11.13
CA LEU A 254 -6.46 -13.10 -12.14
C LEU A 254 -5.24 -12.78 -13.02
N LEU A 255 -4.04 -13.13 -12.55
CA LEU A 255 -2.77 -12.78 -13.22
C LEU A 255 -2.50 -13.61 -14.48
N TYR A 256 -3.04 -14.82 -14.56
CA TYR A 256 -2.57 -15.80 -15.56
C TYR A 256 -2.98 -15.51 -17.01
N GLN A 257 -3.88 -14.55 -17.27
CA GLN A 257 -4.39 -14.33 -18.64
C GLN A 257 -4.32 -12.90 -19.15
N THR A 258 -3.99 -11.92 -18.33
CA THR A 258 -3.92 -10.51 -18.76
C THR A 258 -2.50 -10.04 -19.09
N GLY A 259 -1.49 -10.90 -18.90
CA GLY A 259 -0.08 -10.54 -19.02
C GLY A 259 0.51 -10.09 -17.67
N PRO A 260 1.78 -10.41 -17.39
CA PRO A 260 2.33 -10.31 -16.05
C PRO A 260 2.77 -8.91 -15.60
N SER A 261 2.80 -7.91 -16.48
CA SER A 261 3.53 -6.66 -16.18
C SER A 261 2.69 -5.49 -15.66
N MET A 262 1.42 -5.40 -16.03
CA MET A 262 0.55 -4.28 -15.60
C MET A 262 -0.30 -4.59 -14.38
N LEU A 263 -0.66 -5.86 -14.16
CA LEU A 263 -1.37 -6.29 -12.95
C LEU A 263 -0.38 -6.69 -11.87
N VAL A 264 -0.50 -6.04 -10.73
CA VAL A 264 0.30 -6.37 -9.55
C VAL A 264 -0.60 -7.07 -8.54
N SER A 265 -0.17 -8.23 -8.06
CA SER A 265 -0.88 -8.96 -7.00
C SER A 265 -0.04 -9.08 -5.74
N GLY A 266 -0.74 -9.23 -4.62
CA GLY A 266 -0.16 -9.50 -3.32
C GLY A 266 -0.35 -10.95 -2.89
N ASN A 267 0.44 -11.35 -1.89
CA ASN A 267 0.29 -12.65 -1.25
C ASN A 267 -0.01 -12.46 0.24
N ARG A 268 -1.23 -12.77 0.67
CA ARG A 268 -1.65 -12.65 2.08
C ARG A 268 -0.77 -13.48 3.02
N SER A 269 -0.37 -14.69 2.60
CA SER A 269 0.47 -15.56 3.43
C SER A 269 1.83 -14.94 3.70
N HIS A 270 2.43 -14.28 2.70
CA HIS A 270 3.69 -13.55 2.90
C HIS A 270 3.53 -12.41 3.91
N LEU A 271 2.40 -11.68 3.92
CA LEU A 271 2.17 -10.63 4.90
C LEU A 271 2.03 -11.17 6.33
N PHE A 272 1.35 -12.30 6.52
CA PHE A 272 1.27 -12.94 7.83
C PHE A 272 2.63 -13.40 8.33
N ILE A 273 3.46 -13.99 7.44
CA ILE A 273 4.84 -14.39 7.79
C ILE A 273 5.66 -13.16 8.18
N LEU A 274 5.63 -12.09 7.37
CA LEU A 274 6.36 -10.85 7.66
C LEU A 274 5.87 -10.17 8.95
N GLY A 275 4.56 -10.20 9.21
CA GLY A 275 3.97 -9.74 10.47
C GLY A 275 4.48 -10.55 11.67
N GLY A 276 4.54 -11.85 11.55
CA GLY A 276 5.12 -12.74 12.56
C GLY A 276 6.60 -12.44 12.82
N ILE A 277 7.40 -12.27 11.77
CA ILE A 277 8.82 -11.88 11.87
C ILE A 277 8.97 -10.52 12.55
N CYS A 278 8.14 -9.54 12.18
CA CYS A 278 8.13 -8.22 12.80
C CYS A 278 7.88 -8.30 14.31
N LEU A 279 6.89 -9.09 14.73
CA LEU A 279 6.59 -9.31 16.15
C LEU A 279 7.76 -10.01 16.86
N LEU A 280 8.38 -11.04 16.27
CA LEU A 280 9.53 -11.73 16.87
C LEU A 280 10.73 -10.79 17.06
N ILE A 281 11.04 -9.95 16.08
CA ILE A 281 12.12 -8.95 16.20
C ILE A 281 11.78 -7.94 17.31
N LEU A 282 10.55 -7.48 17.39
CA LEU A 282 10.11 -6.55 18.43
C LEU A 282 10.24 -7.19 19.82
N PHE A 283 9.77 -8.42 19.99
CA PHE A 283 9.93 -9.17 21.25
C PHE A 283 11.39 -9.38 21.63
N ALA A 284 12.24 -9.77 20.69
CA ALA A 284 13.66 -9.90 20.93
C ALA A 284 14.30 -8.58 21.38
N GLY A 285 13.93 -7.47 20.76
CA GLY A 285 14.37 -6.12 21.16
C GLY A 285 13.90 -5.74 22.56
N ILE A 286 12.65 -6.04 22.90
CA ILE A 286 12.08 -5.80 24.23
C ILE A 286 12.79 -6.64 25.30
N ILE A 287 12.98 -7.94 25.06
CA ILE A 287 13.64 -8.84 25.99
C ILE A 287 15.09 -8.40 26.22
N ASN A 288 15.82 -8.06 25.15
CA ASN A 288 17.17 -7.53 25.25
C ASN A 288 17.19 -6.25 26.09
N PHE A 289 16.28 -5.32 25.83
CA PHE A 289 16.16 -4.09 26.60
C PHE A 289 15.88 -4.35 28.09
N ILE A 290 14.90 -5.23 28.39
CA ILE A 290 14.53 -5.60 29.75
C ILE A 290 15.71 -6.28 30.48
N ASN A 291 16.42 -7.19 29.84
CA ASN A 291 17.56 -7.89 30.43
C ASN A 291 18.65 -6.89 30.85
N LEU A 292 19.05 -6.03 29.93
CA LEU A 292 20.06 -5.04 30.23
C LEU A 292 19.57 -4.01 31.28
N TYR A 293 18.32 -3.58 31.22
CA TYR A 293 17.74 -2.69 32.22
C TYR A 293 17.66 -3.33 33.60
N SER A 294 17.37 -4.63 33.66
CA SER A 294 17.36 -5.39 34.92
C SER A 294 18.71 -5.41 35.62
N VAL A 295 19.80 -5.62 34.88
CA VAL A 295 21.16 -5.54 35.44
C VAL A 295 21.44 -4.16 36.02
N LEU A 296 20.98 -3.12 35.36
CA LEU A 296 21.13 -1.75 35.84
C LEU A 296 20.33 -1.51 37.13
N MET A 297 19.10 -2.06 37.21
CA MET A 297 18.24 -1.94 38.39
C MET A 297 18.85 -2.60 39.63
N VAL A 298 19.49 -3.77 39.50
CA VAL A 298 20.21 -4.42 40.58
C VAL A 298 21.30 -3.50 41.15
N LYS A 299 22.10 -2.89 40.30
CA LYS A 299 23.13 -1.91 40.72
C LYS A 299 22.55 -0.69 41.43
N ARG A 300 21.31 -0.33 41.14
CA ARG A 300 20.62 0.83 41.72
C ARG A 300 19.75 0.50 42.93
N GLY A 301 19.56 -0.78 43.27
CA GLY A 301 18.69 -1.19 44.36
C GLY A 301 18.98 -0.47 45.66
N ARG A 302 20.27 -0.32 46.03
CA ARG A 302 20.69 0.47 47.23
C ARG A 302 20.19 1.92 47.19
N THR A 303 20.27 2.58 46.06
CA THR A 303 19.83 3.98 45.91
C THR A 303 18.33 4.11 45.98
N TYR A 304 17.58 3.18 45.43
CA TYR A 304 16.11 3.16 45.50
C TYR A 304 15.63 2.85 46.94
N ASN A 305 16.29 1.90 47.63
CA ASN A 305 16.00 1.61 49.04
C ASN A 305 16.24 2.81 49.95
N LEU A 306 17.37 3.46 49.81
CA LEU A 306 17.65 4.69 50.56
C LEU A 306 16.55 5.77 50.32
N ARG A 307 16.15 5.99 49.08
CA ARG A 307 15.07 6.94 48.78
C ARG A 307 13.74 6.57 49.41
N LYS A 308 13.42 5.28 49.42
CA LYS A 308 12.18 4.77 50.06
C LYS A 308 12.21 4.99 51.56
N VAL A 309 13.36 4.76 52.22
CA VAL A 309 13.56 5.05 53.65
C VAL A 309 13.42 6.55 53.94
N PHE A 310 13.85 7.42 53.00
CA PHE A 310 13.66 8.88 53.10
C PHE A 310 12.26 9.35 52.61
N GLY A 311 11.27 8.46 52.50
CA GLY A 311 9.88 8.82 52.23
C GLY A 311 9.48 8.97 50.78
N ALA A 312 10.28 8.52 49.83
CA ALA A 312 9.87 8.52 48.40
C ALA A 312 8.72 7.53 48.18
N SER A 313 7.59 8.02 47.63
CA SER A 313 6.44 7.18 47.29
C SER A 313 6.73 6.29 46.09
N GLY A 314 6.04 5.12 45.99
CA GLY A 314 6.16 4.22 44.84
C GLY A 314 5.87 4.91 43.51
N ASN A 315 4.90 5.84 43.48
CA ASN A 315 4.57 6.62 42.28
C ASN A 315 5.71 7.56 41.84
N THR A 316 6.45 8.12 42.79
CA THR A 316 7.62 8.96 42.46
C THR A 316 8.72 8.14 41.82
N LEU A 317 8.97 6.93 42.31
CA LEU A 317 9.93 5.98 41.71
C LEU A 317 9.49 5.52 40.34
N PHE A 318 8.21 5.14 40.18
CA PHE A 318 7.65 4.76 38.88
C PHE A 318 7.78 5.87 37.85
N THR A 319 7.39 7.10 38.19
CA THR A 319 7.49 8.25 37.28
C THR A 319 8.93 8.49 36.84
N GLN A 320 9.89 8.30 37.75
CA GLN A 320 11.30 8.45 37.40
C GLN A 320 11.74 7.35 36.40
N ILE A 321 11.43 6.06 36.67
CA ILE A 321 11.72 4.92 35.79
C ILE A 321 11.07 5.13 34.42
N PHE A 322 9.80 5.54 34.42
CA PHE A 322 9.06 5.80 33.19
C PHE A 322 9.71 6.92 32.37
N THR A 323 10.08 8.04 32.99
CA THR A 323 10.73 9.16 32.28
C THR A 323 12.08 8.75 31.67
N GLU A 324 12.87 7.93 32.36
CA GLU A 324 14.15 7.40 31.86
C GLU A 324 13.93 6.51 30.63
N ASN A 325 12.95 5.61 30.70
CA ASN A 325 12.60 4.70 29.60
C ASN A 325 12.05 5.45 28.39
N VAL A 326 11.11 6.38 28.59
CA VAL A 326 10.55 7.23 27.52
C VAL A 326 11.67 7.94 26.77
N LEU A 327 12.63 8.52 27.49
CA LEU A 327 13.72 9.26 26.87
C LEU A 327 14.63 8.34 26.05
N LEU A 328 14.97 7.16 26.57
CA LEU A 328 15.84 6.21 25.88
C LEU A 328 15.15 5.65 24.64
N ILE A 329 13.87 5.28 24.75
CA ILE A 329 13.08 4.74 23.62
C ILE A 329 12.86 5.84 22.56
N ALA A 330 12.58 7.09 22.97
CA ALA A 330 12.43 8.20 22.03
C ALA A 330 13.71 8.43 21.22
N VAL A 331 14.89 8.42 21.88
CA VAL A 331 16.17 8.52 21.19
C VAL A 331 16.39 7.33 20.26
N SER A 332 16.03 6.12 20.70
CA SER A 332 16.13 4.92 19.84
C SER A 332 15.24 5.01 18.60
N ILE A 333 14.02 5.56 18.72
CA ILE A 333 13.11 5.78 17.57
C ILE A 333 13.73 6.79 16.59
N VAL A 334 14.32 7.89 17.08
CA VAL A 334 14.99 8.87 16.20
C VAL A 334 16.13 8.20 15.42
N PHE A 335 16.98 7.42 16.08
CA PHE A 335 18.05 6.68 15.40
C PHE A 335 17.51 5.59 14.46
N ALA A 336 16.40 4.93 14.83
CA ALA A 336 15.76 3.97 13.96
C ALA A 336 15.27 4.62 12.65
N TRP A 337 14.64 5.79 12.73
CA TRP A 337 14.27 6.56 11.55
C TRP A 337 15.47 7.02 10.73
N PHE A 338 16.58 7.38 11.36
CA PHE A 338 17.81 7.70 10.66
C PHE A 338 18.34 6.49 9.86
N ILE A 339 18.30 5.28 10.43
CA ILE A 339 18.65 4.04 9.72
C ILE A 339 17.68 3.79 8.56
N VAL A 340 16.38 3.94 8.78
CA VAL A 340 15.34 3.79 7.75
C VAL A 340 15.62 4.74 6.58
N GLU A 341 16.00 6.00 6.86
CA GLU A 341 16.30 6.99 5.83
C GLU A 341 17.55 6.64 5.02
N ILE A 342 18.64 6.25 5.69
CA ILE A 342 19.87 5.83 5.01
C ILE A 342 19.62 4.60 4.13
N THR A 343 18.81 3.66 4.60
CA THR A 343 18.49 2.43 3.85
C THR A 343 17.36 2.63 2.84
N SER A 344 16.70 3.78 2.81
CA SER A 344 15.51 4.05 2.00
C SER A 344 15.72 3.82 0.50
N VAL A 345 16.88 4.21 -0.04
CA VAL A 345 17.24 4.00 -1.46
C VAL A 345 17.34 2.51 -1.76
N PHE A 346 18.05 1.76 -0.93
CA PHE A 346 18.20 0.31 -1.09
C PHE A 346 16.84 -0.43 -0.95
N VAL A 347 16.07 -0.06 0.07
CA VAL A 347 14.73 -0.65 0.32
C VAL A 347 13.77 -0.29 -0.81
N SER A 348 13.83 0.93 -1.37
CA SER A 348 12.99 1.32 -2.49
C SER A 348 13.31 0.55 -3.78
N HIS A 349 14.56 0.21 -4.03
CA HIS A 349 14.96 -0.67 -5.13
C HIS A 349 14.49 -2.12 -4.93
N LEU A 350 14.61 -2.65 -3.71
CA LEU A 350 14.14 -4.00 -3.39
C LEU A 350 12.61 -4.14 -3.49
N LEU A 351 11.88 -3.10 -3.12
CA LEU A 351 10.41 -3.11 -3.06
C LEU A 351 9.76 -2.47 -4.30
N ASP A 352 10.56 -2.09 -5.30
CA ASP A 352 10.13 -1.39 -6.52
C ASP A 352 9.18 -0.23 -6.21
N SER A 353 9.52 0.57 -5.20
CA SER A 353 8.69 1.70 -4.81
C SER A 353 9.37 2.73 -3.94
N ARG A 354 9.05 4.00 -4.20
CA ARG A 354 9.45 5.11 -3.34
C ARG A 354 8.78 5.01 -1.97
N ILE A 355 9.57 5.17 -0.92
CA ILE A 355 9.09 5.27 0.44
C ILE A 355 8.63 6.70 0.67
N VAL A 356 7.31 6.92 0.74
CA VAL A 356 6.72 8.23 1.07
C VAL A 356 6.30 8.24 2.53
N TYR A 357 6.57 9.35 3.23
CA TYR A 357 6.11 9.53 4.60
C TYR A 357 4.60 9.76 4.64
N THR A 358 3.94 9.04 5.55
CA THR A 358 2.49 9.09 5.72
C THR A 358 2.11 9.37 7.17
N LYS A 359 0.83 9.65 7.42
CA LYS A 359 0.31 9.76 8.80
C LYS A 359 0.52 8.48 9.61
N PHE A 360 0.56 7.32 8.93
CA PHE A 360 0.83 6.04 9.55
C PHE A 360 2.17 6.01 10.28
N ASP A 361 3.21 6.62 9.73
CA ASP A 361 4.57 6.65 10.32
C ASP A 361 4.60 7.35 11.69
N TRP A 362 3.85 8.44 11.83
CA TRP A 362 3.70 9.15 13.10
C TRP A 362 2.91 8.34 14.12
N ILE A 363 1.77 7.75 13.69
CA ILE A 363 0.94 6.91 14.55
C ILE A 363 1.74 5.70 15.04
N LEU A 364 2.48 5.03 14.14
CA LEU A 364 3.34 3.90 14.45
C LEU A 364 4.39 4.28 15.50
N SER A 365 5.11 5.38 15.29
CA SER A 365 6.18 5.83 16.19
C SER A 365 5.65 6.19 17.59
N ILE A 366 4.53 6.89 17.66
CA ILE A 366 3.87 7.24 18.92
C ILE A 366 3.36 5.99 19.66
N SER A 367 2.73 5.06 18.91
CA SER A 367 2.24 3.79 19.46
C SER A 367 3.37 2.93 20.04
N ILE A 368 4.48 2.81 19.32
CA ILE A 368 5.68 2.12 19.79
C ILE A 368 6.22 2.79 21.05
N LEU A 369 6.35 4.13 21.07
CA LEU A 369 6.85 4.88 22.22
C LEU A 369 6.01 4.60 23.47
N ILE A 370 4.70 4.71 23.37
CA ILE A 370 3.77 4.50 24.48
C ILE A 370 3.83 3.03 24.94
N PHE A 371 3.67 2.09 24.02
CA PHE A 371 3.62 0.67 24.33
C PHE A 371 4.89 0.17 25.02
N LEU A 372 6.06 0.45 24.43
CA LEU A 372 7.34 0.03 25.00
C LEU A 372 7.62 0.71 26.35
N SER A 373 7.37 2.01 26.46
CA SER A 373 7.61 2.74 27.71
C SER A 373 6.77 2.19 28.85
N LEU A 374 5.50 1.89 28.59
CA LEU A 374 4.60 1.31 29.60
C LEU A 374 5.03 -0.11 29.98
N THR A 375 5.27 -0.96 28.98
CA THR A 375 5.63 -2.38 29.22
C THR A 375 6.92 -2.50 30.04
N VAL A 376 7.96 -1.79 29.62
CA VAL A 376 9.26 -1.86 30.30
C VAL A 376 9.19 -1.24 31.70
N SER A 377 8.50 -0.10 31.84
CA SER A 377 8.42 0.58 33.15
C SER A 377 7.58 -0.19 34.14
N LEU A 378 6.49 -0.81 33.69
CA LEU A 378 5.65 -1.67 34.53
C LEU A 378 6.44 -2.91 35.01
N TYR A 379 7.11 -3.61 34.09
CA TYR A 379 7.97 -4.75 34.45
C TYR A 379 9.05 -4.35 35.45
N SER A 380 9.74 -3.23 35.18
CA SER A 380 10.81 -2.74 36.07
C SER A 380 10.31 -2.34 37.44
N HIS A 381 9.14 -1.73 37.52
CA HIS A 381 8.50 -1.35 38.78
C HIS A 381 8.13 -2.57 39.62
N ILE A 382 7.48 -3.58 39.00
CA ILE A 382 7.12 -4.84 39.67
C ILE A 382 8.39 -5.54 40.21
N LYS A 383 9.41 -5.67 39.37
CA LYS A 383 10.68 -6.30 39.78
C LYS A 383 11.36 -5.54 40.92
N CYS A 384 11.31 -4.21 40.92
CA CYS A 384 11.86 -3.38 41.98
C CYS A 384 11.10 -3.58 43.29
N GLN A 385 9.79 -3.81 43.28
CA GLN A 385 9.00 -4.11 44.47
C GLN A 385 9.32 -5.48 45.06
N HIS A 386 9.50 -6.51 44.22
CA HIS A 386 9.78 -7.88 44.67
C HIS A 386 11.25 -8.13 45.06
N SER A 387 12.20 -7.32 44.60
CA SER A 387 13.61 -7.45 44.97
C SER A 387 13.99 -6.75 46.26
N LEU A 388 13.02 -6.18 46.97
CA LEU A 388 13.21 -5.54 48.27
C LEU A 388 12.90 -6.55 49.38
N PRO A 389 13.89 -6.99 50.19
CA PRO A 389 13.56 -7.68 51.46
C PRO A 389 12.73 -6.74 52.32
N ALA A 390 11.74 -7.32 53.02
CA ALA A 390 10.86 -6.63 53.93
C ALA A 390 11.64 -5.95 55.06
#